data_e6caf7bd97ea2db79294a41d8c46dd03
#
_entry.id   e6caf7bd97ea2db79294a41d8c46dd03
#
_cell.length_a   1.000
_cell.length_b   1.000
_cell.length_c   1.000
_cell.angle_alpha   90.00
_cell.angle_beta   90.00
_cell.angle_gamma   90.00
#
_symmetry.space_group_name_H-M   'P 1'
#
loop_
_entity.id
_entity.type
_entity.pdbx_description
1 polymer ?
#
loop_
_entity_poly.entity_id
_entity_poly.type
_entity_poly.pdbx_seq_one_letter_code
_entity_poly.pdbx_strand_id
1 'polypeptide(L)'
;MCILDYLKDHDGASQRAICEYTLLPRQTVNNVIASFVAHGFVELGDAEGDRRVKTVRFTPAGRRYCNSLIAPSRAAEYRAMSELPDELRSALLKGMGVYGRVFRKQTHDISV
;
A
#
# COMPACT_ATOMS: atom_id res chain seq x y z
N MET A 1 5.79 -3.46 -2.65
CA MET A 1 5.77 -2.06 -2.19
C MET A 1 4.36 -1.65 -1.79
N CYS A 2 4.10 -1.66 -0.52
CA CYS A 2 2.73 -1.66 -0.06
C CYS A 2 2.12 -0.26 0.10
N ILE A 3 2.82 0.68 0.74
CA ILE A 3 2.23 1.97 1.08
C ILE A 3 1.99 2.84 -0.14
N LEU A 4 2.99 3.01 -1.00
CA LEU A 4 2.84 3.81 -2.22
C LEU A 4 1.82 3.20 -3.17
N ASP A 5 1.82 1.88 -3.29
CA ASP A 5 0.90 1.16 -4.17
C ASP A 5 -0.55 1.36 -3.72
N TYR A 6 -0.78 1.30 -2.42
CA TYR A 6 -2.10 1.55 -1.85
C TYR A 6 -2.52 3.01 -2.06
N LEU A 7 -1.63 3.96 -1.77
CA LEU A 7 -1.94 5.38 -1.90
C LEU A 7 -2.21 5.79 -3.34
N LYS A 8 -1.61 5.12 -4.31
CA LYS A 8 -1.85 5.43 -5.72
C LYS A 8 -3.34 5.34 -6.07
N ASP A 9 -4.02 4.36 -5.52
CA ASP A 9 -5.43 4.12 -5.78
C ASP A 9 -6.34 4.71 -4.70
N HIS A 10 -5.78 5.14 -3.56
CA HIS A 10 -6.52 5.61 -2.40
C HIS A 10 -5.91 6.90 -1.84
N ASP A 11 -5.69 7.87 -2.72
CA ASP A 11 -5.16 9.18 -2.30
C ASP A 11 -6.09 9.83 -1.28
N GLY A 12 -5.53 10.27 -0.19
CA GLY A 12 -6.32 10.80 0.93
C GLY A 12 -6.75 9.74 1.95
N ALA A 13 -6.19 8.53 1.88
CA ALA A 13 -6.48 7.48 2.85
C ALA A 13 -5.99 7.87 4.25
N SER A 14 -6.65 7.36 5.29
CA SER A 14 -6.20 7.52 6.66
C SER A 14 -4.98 6.64 6.91
N GLN A 15 -4.14 7.03 7.89
CA GLN A 15 -3.03 6.18 8.32
C GLN A 15 -3.52 4.83 8.83
N ARG A 16 -4.68 4.81 9.48
CA ARG A 16 -5.29 3.57 9.95
C ARG A 16 -5.61 2.63 8.79
N ALA A 17 -6.19 3.15 7.71
CA ALA A 17 -6.48 2.34 6.52
C ALA A 17 -5.21 1.80 5.89
N ILE A 18 -4.14 2.57 5.87
CA ILE A 18 -2.83 2.12 5.37
C ILE A 18 -2.30 0.97 6.23
N CYS A 19 -2.39 1.09 7.55
CA CYS A 19 -1.96 0.01 8.46
C CYS A 19 -2.76 -1.27 8.20
N GLU A 20 -4.05 -1.15 8.05
CA GLU A 20 -4.93 -2.30 7.82
C GLU A 20 -4.63 -2.99 6.49
N TYR A 21 -4.38 -2.22 5.45
CA TYR A 21 -4.07 -2.78 4.13
C TYR A 21 -2.69 -3.41 4.07
N THR A 22 -1.68 -2.71 4.58
CA THR A 22 -0.28 -3.17 4.46
C THR A 22 0.08 -4.23 5.49
N LEU A 23 -0.71 -4.37 6.55
CA LEU A 23 -0.45 -5.26 7.68
C LEU A 23 0.86 -4.94 8.40
N LEU A 24 1.38 -3.73 8.21
CA LEU A 24 2.58 -3.27 8.89
C LEU A 24 2.22 -2.71 10.27
N PRO A 25 3.14 -2.81 11.24
CA PRO A 25 2.93 -2.18 12.54
C PRO A 25 2.71 -0.67 12.40
N ARG A 26 1.88 -0.12 13.27
CA ARG A 26 1.56 1.30 13.26
C ARG A 26 2.82 2.18 13.30
N GLN A 27 3.79 1.79 14.13
CA GLN A 27 5.05 2.53 14.26
C GLN A 27 5.81 2.55 12.92
N THR A 28 5.86 1.43 12.22
CA THR A 28 6.51 1.34 10.92
C THR A 28 5.83 2.26 9.90
N VAL A 29 4.51 2.23 9.84
CA VAL A 29 3.75 3.11 8.93
C VAL A 29 4.01 4.57 9.27
N ASN A 30 3.97 4.94 10.54
CA ASN A 30 4.24 6.31 10.97
C ASN A 30 5.63 6.77 10.54
N ASN A 31 6.64 5.92 10.70
CA ASN A 31 8.02 6.26 10.32
C ASN A 31 8.16 6.45 8.82
N VAL A 32 7.54 5.59 8.02
CA VAL A 32 7.59 5.70 6.56
C VAL A 32 6.85 6.95 6.08
N ILE A 33 5.68 7.21 6.61
CA ILE A 33 4.92 8.41 6.28
C ILE A 33 5.69 9.67 6.66
N ALA A 34 6.30 9.69 7.83
CA ALA A 34 7.13 10.84 8.26
C ALA A 34 8.28 11.09 7.30
N SER A 35 8.91 10.02 6.79
CA SER A 35 9.97 10.13 5.79
C SER A 35 9.43 10.73 4.49
N PHE A 36 8.26 10.30 4.03
CA PHE A 36 7.65 10.84 2.82
C PHE A 36 7.26 12.31 2.97
N VAL A 37 6.81 12.71 4.16
CA VAL A 37 6.53 14.12 4.45
C VAL A 37 7.82 14.94 4.38
N ALA A 38 8.90 14.43 4.97
CA ALA A 38 10.19 15.10 4.96
C ALA A 38 10.75 15.30 3.55
N HIS A 39 10.48 14.35 2.63
CA HIS A 39 10.89 14.45 1.23
C HIS A 39 9.93 15.27 0.37
N GLY A 40 8.82 15.74 0.94
CA GLY A 40 7.83 16.51 0.19
C GLY A 40 6.97 15.68 -0.74
N PHE A 41 6.87 14.37 -0.52
CA PHE A 41 6.10 13.47 -1.38
C PHE A 41 4.65 13.34 -0.94
N VAL A 42 4.37 13.52 0.34
CA VAL A 42 3.01 13.50 0.87
C VAL A 42 2.82 14.63 1.87
N GLU A 43 1.56 14.96 2.10
CA GLU A 43 1.17 15.90 3.14
C GLU A 43 0.09 15.26 4.01
N LEU A 44 0.09 15.62 5.27
CA LEU A 44 -0.90 15.13 6.22
C LEU A 44 -2.03 16.14 6.34
N GLY A 45 -3.27 15.63 6.44
CA GLY A 45 -4.44 16.46 6.67
C GLY A 45 -5.33 15.81 7.70
N ASP A 46 -6.39 16.49 8.06
CA ASP A 46 -7.42 15.94 8.92
C ASP A 46 -8.55 15.37 8.07
N ALA A 47 -9.13 14.25 8.52
CA ALA A 47 -10.32 13.73 7.87
C ALA A 47 -11.45 14.73 8.06
N GLU A 48 -12.33 14.83 7.06
CA GLU A 48 -13.45 15.75 7.12
C GLU A 48 -14.30 15.45 8.37
N GLY A 49 -14.45 16.47 9.21
CA GLY A 49 -15.22 16.34 10.44
C GLY A 49 -14.54 15.68 11.62
N ASP A 50 -13.29 15.21 11.49
CA ASP A 50 -12.61 14.56 12.61
C ASP A 50 -11.09 14.82 12.59
N ARG A 51 -10.63 15.69 13.51
CA ARG A 51 -9.22 16.05 13.64
C ARG A 51 -8.35 14.91 14.19
N ARG A 52 -8.95 13.88 14.74
CA ARG A 52 -8.20 12.73 15.29
C ARG A 52 -7.75 11.77 14.20
N VAL A 53 -8.39 11.83 13.02
CA VAL A 53 -8.06 10.96 11.91
C VAL A 53 -7.18 11.73 10.94
N LYS A 54 -5.94 11.25 10.79
CA LYS A 54 -4.98 11.86 9.85
C LYS A 54 -5.08 11.16 8.50
N THR A 55 -5.20 11.97 7.45
CA THR A 55 -5.20 11.49 6.08
C THR A 55 -3.86 11.79 5.42
N VAL A 56 -3.50 10.98 4.43
CA VAL A 56 -2.24 11.08 3.70
C VAL A 56 -2.55 11.34 2.24
N ARG A 57 -2.07 12.45 1.70
CA ARG A 57 -2.28 12.82 0.31
C ARG A 57 -0.96 13.03 -0.40
N PHE A 58 -0.89 12.64 -1.66
CA PHE A 58 0.26 12.94 -2.48
C PHE A 58 0.35 14.44 -2.77
N THR A 59 1.58 14.94 -2.71
CA THR A 59 1.92 16.21 -3.38
C THR A 59 2.12 15.91 -4.87
N PRO A 60 2.16 16.94 -5.75
CA PRO A 60 2.51 16.70 -7.15
C PRO A 60 3.85 15.99 -7.31
N ALA A 61 4.85 16.34 -6.49
CA ALA A 61 6.15 15.66 -6.50
C ALA A 61 6.05 14.21 -6.08
N GLY A 62 5.23 13.91 -5.06
CA GLY A 62 5.00 12.55 -4.58
C GLY A 62 4.32 11.69 -5.62
N ARG A 63 3.36 12.24 -6.32
CA ARG A 63 2.67 11.51 -7.39
C ARG A 63 3.61 11.18 -8.54
N ARG A 64 4.47 12.10 -8.94
CA ARG A 64 5.48 11.84 -9.95
C ARG A 64 6.45 10.74 -9.51
N TYR A 65 6.92 10.81 -8.27
CA TYR A 65 7.80 9.80 -7.71
C TYR A 65 7.15 8.42 -7.70
N CYS A 66 5.91 8.34 -7.23
CA CYS A 66 5.14 7.10 -7.19
C CYS A 66 4.98 6.51 -8.60
N ASN A 67 4.61 7.33 -9.58
CA ASN A 67 4.41 6.86 -10.94
C ASN A 67 5.72 6.36 -11.56
N SER A 68 6.86 6.98 -11.22
CA SER A 68 8.15 6.55 -11.75
C SER A 68 8.60 5.21 -11.19
N LEU A 69 8.15 4.84 -9.98
CA LEU A 69 8.51 3.57 -9.33
C LEU A 69 7.52 2.45 -9.64
N ILE A 70 6.23 2.75 -9.52
CA ILE A 70 5.21 1.70 -9.54
C ILE A 70 4.88 1.25 -10.95
N ALA A 71 4.79 2.16 -11.91
CA ALA A 71 4.40 1.80 -13.27
C ALA A 71 5.35 0.79 -13.93
N PRO A 72 6.70 0.96 -13.88
CA PRO A 72 7.60 -0.06 -14.42
C PRO A 72 7.50 -1.39 -13.69
N SER A 73 7.34 -1.37 -12.37
CA SER A 73 7.19 -2.57 -11.56
C SER A 73 5.93 -3.34 -11.93
N ARG A 74 4.80 -2.65 -12.07
CA ARG A 74 3.55 -3.27 -12.47
C ARG A 74 3.62 -3.86 -13.87
N ALA A 75 4.27 -3.17 -14.80
CA ALA A 75 4.46 -3.67 -16.16
C ALA A 75 5.29 -4.95 -16.17
N ALA A 76 6.35 -5.01 -15.35
CA ALA A 76 7.19 -6.20 -15.23
C ALA A 76 6.40 -7.35 -14.60
N GLU A 77 5.62 -7.10 -13.56
CA GLU A 77 4.77 -8.10 -12.93
C GLU A 77 3.73 -8.65 -13.90
N TYR A 78 3.11 -7.77 -14.68
CA TYR A 78 2.11 -8.18 -15.66
C TYR A 78 2.74 -9.08 -16.72
N ARG A 79 3.91 -8.71 -17.25
CA ARG A 79 4.61 -9.53 -18.25
C ARG A 79 5.01 -10.88 -17.69
N ALA A 80 5.56 -10.92 -16.47
CA ALA A 80 5.91 -12.18 -15.82
C ALA A 80 4.69 -13.07 -15.64
N MET A 81 3.58 -12.49 -15.21
CA MET A 81 2.35 -13.25 -15.02
C MET A 81 1.79 -13.77 -16.35
N SER A 82 1.89 -12.96 -17.42
CA SER A 82 1.34 -13.36 -18.73
C SER A 82 2.16 -14.47 -19.39
N GLU A 83 3.43 -14.65 -19.02
CA GLU A 83 4.27 -15.72 -19.55
C GLU A 83 4.02 -17.06 -18.86
N LEU A 84 3.31 -17.09 -17.74
CA LEU A 84 2.95 -18.34 -17.08
C LEU A 84 1.87 -19.08 -17.88
N PRO A 85 1.97 -20.42 -17.98
CA PRO A 85 0.86 -21.22 -18.47
C PRO A 85 -0.41 -20.96 -17.67
N ASP A 86 -1.57 -21.05 -18.30
CA ASP A 86 -2.85 -20.71 -17.68
C ASP A 86 -3.08 -21.47 -16.38
N GLU A 87 -2.73 -22.76 -16.34
CA GLU A 87 -2.90 -23.60 -15.15
C GLU A 87 -2.05 -23.11 -13.99
N LEU A 88 -0.79 -22.75 -14.26
CA LEU A 88 0.12 -22.25 -13.23
C LEU A 88 -0.30 -20.87 -12.75
N ARG A 89 -0.73 -20.01 -13.67
CA ARG A 89 -1.22 -18.68 -13.31
C ARG A 89 -2.42 -18.77 -12.38
N SER A 90 -3.38 -19.62 -12.73
CA SER A 90 -4.58 -19.83 -11.94
C SER A 90 -4.25 -20.37 -10.55
N ALA A 91 -3.35 -21.36 -10.48
CA ALA A 91 -2.92 -21.93 -9.20
C ALA A 91 -2.20 -20.90 -8.33
N LEU A 92 -1.32 -20.09 -8.92
CA LEU A 92 -0.60 -19.05 -8.20
C LEU A 92 -1.56 -18.00 -7.64
N LEU A 93 -2.51 -17.53 -8.44
CA LEU A 93 -3.48 -16.53 -7.98
C LEU A 93 -4.35 -17.07 -6.85
N LYS A 94 -4.79 -18.32 -6.94
CA LYS A 94 -5.55 -18.96 -5.88
C LYS A 94 -4.71 -19.10 -4.60
N GLY A 95 -3.46 -19.52 -4.76
CA GLY A 95 -2.54 -19.67 -3.63
C GLY A 95 -2.25 -18.34 -2.94
N MET A 96 -2.04 -17.29 -3.71
CA MET A 96 -1.85 -15.94 -3.16
C MET A 96 -3.07 -15.46 -2.41
N GLY A 97 -4.27 -15.74 -2.91
CA GLY A 97 -5.51 -15.39 -2.22
C GLY A 97 -5.65 -16.08 -0.87
N VAL A 98 -5.37 -17.38 -0.83
CA VAL A 98 -5.40 -18.14 0.42
C VAL A 98 -4.32 -17.63 1.39
N TYR A 99 -3.10 -17.47 0.89
CA TYR A 99 -1.98 -16.97 1.70
C TYR A 99 -2.31 -15.61 2.31
N GLY A 100 -2.86 -14.71 1.52
CA GLY A 100 -3.22 -13.37 1.99
C GLY A 100 -4.25 -13.40 3.11
N ARG A 101 -5.29 -14.23 2.99
CA ARG A 101 -6.31 -14.36 4.01
C ARG A 101 -5.76 -14.92 5.31
N VAL A 102 -4.96 -15.99 5.21
CA VAL A 102 -4.36 -16.63 6.39
C VAL A 102 -3.37 -15.68 7.07
N PHE A 103 -2.52 -15.04 6.28
CA PHE A 103 -1.53 -14.10 6.80
C PHE A 103 -2.21 -12.93 7.52
N ARG A 104 -3.26 -12.37 6.93
CA ARG A 104 -4.00 -11.26 7.54
C ARG A 104 -4.62 -11.67 8.88
N LYS A 105 -5.19 -12.87 8.95
CA LYS A 105 -5.77 -13.40 10.19
C LYS A 105 -4.71 -13.54 11.28
N GLN A 106 -3.54 -14.11 10.93
CA GLN A 106 -2.46 -14.31 11.88
C GLN A 106 -1.90 -13.00 12.41
N THR A 107 -1.69 -12.02 11.53
CA THR A 107 -1.15 -10.73 11.92
C THR A 107 -2.17 -9.89 12.70
N HIS A 108 -3.44 -10.05 12.43
CA HIS A 108 -4.48 -9.38 13.20
C HIS A 108 -4.43 -9.80 14.68
N ASP A 109 -4.19 -11.08 14.95
CA ASP A 109 -4.08 -11.59 16.31
C ASP A 109 -2.79 -11.10 17.01
N ILE A 110 -1.77 -10.77 16.26
CA ILE A 110 -0.46 -10.34 16.81
C ILE A 110 -0.40 -8.81 17.02
N SER A 111 -1.07 -8.04 16.20
CA SER A 111 -0.91 -6.58 16.15
C SER A 111 -1.80 -5.81 17.11
N VAL A 112 -2.17 -6.40 18.20
CA VAL A 112 -3.02 -5.76 19.21
C VAL A 112 -2.31 -4.67 20.01
#